data_4ba358df5c743f4e62a0d1d7ca4df5b4
#
_entry.id   4ba358df5c743f4e62a0d1d7ca4df5b4
#
_cell.length_a   1.000
_cell.length_b   1.000
_cell.length_c   1.000
_cell.angle_alpha   90.00
_cell.angle_beta   90.00
_cell.angle_gamma   90.00
#
_symmetry.space_group_name_H-M   'P 1'
#
loop_
_entity.id
_entity.type
_entity.pdbx_description
1 polymer ?
#
loop_
_entity_poly.entity_id
_entity_poly.type
_entity_poly.pdbx_seq_one_letter_code
_entity_poly.pdbx_strand_id
1 'polypeptide(L)'
;MNEISSLQAESGSEVSIGVPHSIEAEQQLLGAILTNNDLFDRVASIVRAEHFYDPVHARIFETAAARIAKNNLASPVTLKAFLEDDAGLAELGGPAYLVRLAGAAISSFAVRDYAEMIYDLAIRRELINVGNDIAAKAARFDVDSEPREQIVEAEQKLYALAEQGQTEQGFQSFLTAVTDAVKVANAAYQREGGLAGVSTGLVDMDKKLGGLHRSDLLILAGRPSMGKTSLATNVAFNIARAYKKGITASGEEGAVDGGVVGFFSLEMSAEQLATRILSEVAEIPSNQIRRGDFTESEFRRIVDAAKELEAAPLFIDDTPALPISQLAARARRLKRTHGLDALFVDYLQLVRGTGRSENRVNEISEITMGLKAIAKELDIPVIALSQLSRQVENREDKRPQLSDLRESGSIEQDADVVMFVFREEYYKEREKPGDHELEKMGIWQEEMERLHGKAEVVIGKQRHGPIGTVELSFEGQFTRFGNLIKPWQQSQEDEF
;
A
#
# COMPACT_ATOMS: atom_id res chain seq x y z
N MET A 1 -21.41 -60.91 -21.40
CA MET A 1 -20.13 -61.61 -21.42
C MET A 1 -19.21 -60.89 -22.37
N ASN A 2 -18.12 -60.42 -21.82
CA ASN A 2 -16.89 -59.98 -22.48
C ASN A 2 -16.98 -58.79 -23.44
N GLU A 3 -16.56 -57.64 -22.95
CA GLU A 3 -15.46 -56.84 -23.50
C GLU A 3 -15.35 -55.56 -22.69
N ILE A 4 -14.80 -55.66 -21.48
CA ILE A 4 -14.28 -54.51 -20.74
C ILE A 4 -12.95 -54.97 -20.14
N SER A 5 -11.92 -54.86 -20.95
CA SER A 5 -10.55 -55.10 -20.49
C SER A 5 -9.59 -54.64 -21.59
N SER A 6 -9.14 -53.43 -21.48
CA SER A 6 -7.85 -52.87 -21.93
C SER A 6 -7.88 -51.38 -22.18
N LEU A 7 -8.08 -50.62 -21.10
CA LEU A 7 -7.48 -49.26 -21.04
C LEU A 7 -6.40 -49.38 -19.97
N GLN A 8 -5.26 -49.92 -20.37
CA GLN A 8 -4.01 -49.73 -19.64
C GLN A 8 -3.69 -48.26 -19.71
N ALA A 9 -3.65 -47.65 -18.52
CA ALA A 9 -3.10 -46.31 -18.33
C ALA A 9 -1.70 -46.29 -18.96
N GLU A 10 -1.53 -45.46 -20.00
CA GLU A 10 -0.22 -44.98 -20.38
C GLU A 10 0.32 -44.22 -19.17
N SER A 11 1.27 -44.82 -18.50
CA SER A 11 2.08 -44.19 -17.46
C SER A 11 2.66 -42.92 -18.04
N GLY A 12 2.20 -41.76 -17.53
CA GLY A 12 2.77 -40.46 -17.88
C GLY A 12 4.30 -40.58 -17.72
N SER A 13 5.01 -40.33 -18.78
CA SER A 13 6.44 -40.08 -18.72
C SER A 13 6.64 -38.95 -17.71
N GLU A 14 7.27 -39.27 -16.57
CA GLU A 14 7.87 -38.23 -15.71
C GLU A 14 8.81 -37.45 -16.61
N VAL A 15 8.39 -36.27 -17.04
CA VAL A 15 9.28 -35.30 -17.65
C VAL A 15 10.26 -34.94 -16.56
N SER A 16 11.44 -35.55 -16.56
CA SER A 16 12.57 -35.11 -15.75
C SER A 16 12.92 -33.70 -16.23
N ILE A 17 12.29 -32.72 -15.61
CA ILE A 17 12.58 -31.31 -15.84
C ILE A 17 13.98 -31.11 -15.27
N GLY A 18 15.00 -31.02 -16.16
CA GLY A 18 16.35 -30.69 -15.73
C GLY A 18 16.35 -29.39 -14.96
N VAL A 19 17.03 -29.35 -13.80
CA VAL A 19 17.13 -28.18 -12.96
C VAL A 19 17.81 -27.05 -13.73
N PRO A 20 17.19 -25.87 -13.90
CA PRO A 20 17.76 -24.78 -14.72
C PRO A 20 19.07 -24.27 -14.12
N HIS A 21 20.17 -24.34 -14.93
CA HIS A 21 21.49 -23.85 -14.54
C HIS A 21 22.38 -23.55 -15.76
N SER A 22 23.45 -22.78 -15.57
CA SER A 22 24.49 -22.54 -16.54
C SER A 22 25.85 -22.45 -15.84
N ILE A 23 26.56 -23.58 -15.83
CA ILE A 23 27.91 -23.65 -15.24
C ILE A 23 28.87 -22.70 -15.95
N GLU A 24 28.71 -22.53 -17.27
CA GLU A 24 29.55 -21.63 -18.08
C GLU A 24 29.37 -20.16 -17.64
N ALA A 25 28.12 -19.71 -17.43
CA ALA A 25 27.86 -18.34 -16.94
C ALA A 25 28.47 -18.12 -15.55
N GLU A 26 28.36 -19.09 -14.67
CA GLU A 26 28.95 -19.03 -13.32
C GLU A 26 30.48 -18.95 -13.38
N GLN A 27 31.12 -19.76 -14.20
CA GLN A 27 32.58 -19.76 -14.42
C GLN A 27 33.05 -18.42 -14.99
N GLN A 28 32.35 -17.88 -15.98
CA GLN A 28 32.69 -16.59 -16.60
C GLN A 28 32.58 -15.44 -15.58
N LEU A 29 31.51 -15.41 -14.77
CA LEU A 29 31.30 -14.39 -13.73
C LEU A 29 32.41 -14.46 -12.69
N LEU A 30 32.67 -15.64 -12.14
CA LEU A 30 33.72 -15.85 -11.13
C LEU A 30 35.08 -15.51 -11.66
N GLY A 31 35.41 -15.95 -12.87
CA GLY A 31 36.68 -15.66 -13.52
C GLY A 31 36.91 -14.16 -13.72
N ALA A 32 35.88 -13.43 -14.13
CA ALA A 32 35.94 -11.97 -14.27
C ALA A 32 36.20 -11.27 -12.94
N ILE A 33 35.49 -11.67 -11.86
CA ILE A 33 35.67 -11.11 -10.50
C ILE A 33 37.08 -11.39 -9.97
N LEU A 34 37.59 -12.62 -10.15
CA LEU A 34 38.91 -13.02 -9.69
C LEU A 34 40.06 -12.33 -10.44
N THR A 35 39.80 -11.84 -11.67
CA THR A 35 40.76 -11.09 -12.49
C THR A 35 40.68 -9.58 -12.19
N ASN A 36 39.49 -9.05 -11.96
CA ASN A 36 39.26 -7.65 -11.64
C ASN A 36 38.15 -7.50 -10.57
N ASN A 37 38.56 -7.19 -9.33
CA ASN A 37 37.62 -7.09 -8.20
C ASN A 37 36.65 -5.89 -8.30
N ASP A 38 36.94 -4.83 -9.08
CA ASP A 38 36.04 -3.69 -9.28
C ASP A 38 34.73 -4.11 -9.98
N LEU A 39 34.74 -5.24 -10.67
CA LEU A 39 33.55 -5.81 -11.30
C LEU A 39 32.55 -6.38 -10.29
N PHE A 40 33.00 -6.70 -9.07
CA PHE A 40 32.14 -7.22 -8.01
C PHE A 40 31.02 -6.22 -7.65
N ASP A 41 31.32 -4.93 -7.55
CA ASP A 41 30.34 -3.89 -7.18
C ASP A 41 29.21 -3.76 -8.22
N ARG A 42 29.48 -4.12 -9.48
CA ARG A 42 28.49 -4.09 -10.57
C ARG A 42 27.50 -5.24 -10.51
N VAL A 43 27.81 -6.31 -9.80
CA VAL A 43 26.99 -7.55 -9.79
C VAL A 43 26.53 -7.92 -8.38
N ALA A 44 27.07 -7.31 -7.35
CA ALA A 44 26.73 -7.59 -5.94
C ALA A 44 25.27 -7.27 -5.60
N SER A 45 24.62 -6.37 -6.33
CA SER A 45 23.20 -6.07 -6.22
C SER A 45 22.30 -7.10 -6.93
N ILE A 46 22.84 -7.83 -7.93
CA ILE A 46 22.08 -8.74 -8.78
C ILE A 46 22.19 -10.17 -8.26
N VAL A 47 23.41 -10.63 -7.97
CA VAL A 47 23.72 -12.02 -7.66
C VAL A 47 24.30 -12.17 -6.27
N ARG A 48 23.90 -13.24 -5.56
CA ARG A 48 24.41 -13.68 -4.26
C ARG A 48 24.93 -15.12 -4.35
N ALA A 49 25.65 -15.58 -3.34
CA ALA A 49 26.17 -16.95 -3.29
C ALA A 49 25.07 -18.02 -3.47
N GLU A 50 23.90 -17.79 -2.87
CA GLU A 50 22.72 -18.68 -2.95
C GLU A 50 22.15 -18.84 -4.38
N HIS A 51 22.47 -17.92 -5.29
CA HIS A 51 21.98 -17.97 -6.67
C HIS A 51 22.83 -18.90 -7.57
N PHE A 52 23.99 -19.33 -7.11
CA PHE A 52 24.81 -20.28 -7.85
C PHE A 52 24.24 -21.71 -7.75
N TYR A 53 24.27 -22.43 -8.86
CA TYR A 53 23.86 -23.82 -8.90
C TYR A 53 24.93 -24.76 -8.36
N ASP A 54 26.21 -24.51 -8.71
CA ASP A 54 27.32 -25.27 -8.21
C ASP A 54 27.73 -24.81 -6.80
N PRO A 55 27.66 -25.67 -5.77
CA PRO A 55 28.02 -25.30 -4.40
C PRO A 55 29.48 -24.81 -4.25
N VAL A 56 30.38 -25.25 -5.13
CA VAL A 56 31.79 -24.77 -5.11
C VAL A 56 31.83 -23.32 -5.62
N HIS A 57 31.12 -23.03 -6.69
CA HIS A 57 31.01 -21.67 -7.22
C HIS A 57 30.38 -20.71 -6.18
N ALA A 58 29.33 -21.15 -5.48
CA ALA A 58 28.71 -20.39 -4.38
C ALA A 58 29.75 -20.01 -3.31
N ARG A 59 30.55 -20.97 -2.84
CA ARG A 59 31.59 -20.73 -1.82
C ARG A 59 32.74 -19.87 -2.34
N ILE A 60 33.14 -20.02 -3.60
CA ILE A 60 34.15 -19.15 -4.22
C ILE A 60 33.65 -17.71 -4.24
N PHE A 61 32.40 -17.50 -4.67
CA PHE A 61 31.77 -16.18 -4.71
C PHE A 61 31.69 -15.57 -3.30
N GLU A 62 31.20 -16.31 -2.30
CA GLU A 62 31.08 -15.88 -0.92
C GLU A 62 32.44 -15.47 -0.32
N THR A 63 33.47 -16.32 -0.55
CA THR A 63 34.83 -16.05 -0.06
C THR A 63 35.42 -14.81 -0.75
N ALA A 64 35.20 -14.63 -2.04
CA ALA A 64 35.63 -13.46 -2.79
C ALA A 64 34.93 -12.19 -2.26
N ALA A 65 33.59 -12.24 -2.10
CA ALA A 65 32.78 -11.16 -1.52
C ALA A 65 33.28 -10.73 -0.14
N ALA A 66 33.50 -11.70 0.77
CA ALA A 66 33.97 -11.43 2.14
C ALA A 66 35.36 -10.77 2.17
N ARG A 67 36.23 -11.05 1.20
CA ARG A 67 37.53 -10.42 1.07
C ARG A 67 37.44 -9.00 0.51
N ILE A 68 36.69 -8.84 -0.58
CA ILE A 68 36.47 -7.52 -1.23
C ILE A 68 35.84 -6.54 -0.26
N ALA A 69 34.82 -6.98 0.52
CA ALA A 69 34.18 -6.17 1.54
C ALA A 69 35.15 -5.65 2.63
N LYS A 70 36.29 -6.35 2.83
CA LYS A 70 37.38 -5.93 3.74
C LYS A 70 38.49 -5.15 3.01
N ASN A 71 38.25 -4.69 1.79
CA ASN A 71 39.28 -4.07 0.93
C ASN A 71 40.49 -4.94 0.64
N ASN A 72 40.35 -6.27 0.69
CA ASN A 72 41.40 -7.21 0.40
C ASN A 72 41.27 -7.80 -1.01
N LEU A 73 42.37 -8.02 -1.70
CA LEU A 73 42.38 -8.62 -3.03
C LEU A 73 41.81 -10.04 -2.99
N ALA A 74 40.80 -10.31 -3.81
CA ALA A 74 40.26 -11.63 -4.12
C ALA A 74 40.85 -12.14 -5.45
N SER A 75 41.84 -13.02 -5.40
CA SER A 75 42.49 -13.60 -6.57
C SER A 75 42.66 -15.11 -6.36
N PRO A 76 42.95 -15.90 -7.40
CA PRO A 76 43.21 -17.34 -7.28
C PRO A 76 44.25 -17.66 -6.18
N VAL A 77 45.29 -16.83 -6.06
CA VAL A 77 46.37 -17.03 -5.08
C VAL A 77 45.87 -16.75 -3.65
N THR A 78 45.09 -15.68 -3.49
CA THR A 78 44.64 -15.28 -2.13
C THR A 78 43.47 -16.14 -1.62
N LEU A 79 42.62 -16.67 -2.53
CA LEU A 79 41.52 -17.56 -2.15
C LEU A 79 41.99 -18.97 -1.83
N LYS A 80 43.12 -19.41 -2.39
CA LYS A 80 43.68 -20.75 -2.15
C LYS A 80 43.73 -21.07 -0.65
N ALA A 81 44.23 -20.16 0.16
CA ALA A 81 44.39 -20.39 1.60
C ALA A 81 43.08 -20.57 2.38
N PHE A 82 41.96 -20.09 1.82
CA PHE A 82 40.62 -20.18 2.46
C PHE A 82 39.84 -21.38 1.97
N LEU A 83 40.20 -21.97 0.82
CA LEU A 83 39.49 -23.04 0.17
C LEU A 83 40.36 -24.31 0.05
N GLU A 84 41.52 -24.38 0.73
CA GLU A 84 42.44 -25.48 0.59
C GLU A 84 41.84 -26.81 1.08
N ASP A 85 41.06 -26.77 2.15
CA ASP A 85 40.39 -27.94 2.73
C ASP A 85 38.97 -28.20 2.17
N ASP A 86 38.56 -27.48 1.12
CA ASP A 86 37.25 -27.67 0.52
C ASP A 86 37.21 -28.96 -0.36
N ALA A 87 36.41 -29.94 0.08
CA ALA A 87 36.29 -31.23 -0.59
C ALA A 87 35.73 -31.09 -2.02
N GLY A 88 34.78 -30.23 -2.26
CA GLY A 88 34.20 -30.01 -3.59
C GLY A 88 35.20 -29.34 -4.55
N LEU A 89 36.01 -28.38 -4.07
CA LEU A 89 37.06 -27.78 -4.85
C LEU A 89 38.15 -28.81 -5.18
N ALA A 90 38.47 -29.72 -4.28
CA ALA A 90 39.43 -30.81 -4.52
C ALA A 90 38.98 -31.72 -5.64
N GLU A 91 37.68 -32.05 -5.72
CA GLU A 91 37.11 -32.85 -6.83
C GLU A 91 37.24 -32.15 -8.18
N LEU A 92 37.16 -30.83 -8.25
CA LEU A 92 37.31 -30.02 -9.44
C LEU A 92 38.79 -29.80 -9.86
N GLY A 93 39.73 -30.33 -9.11
CA GLY A 93 41.18 -30.22 -9.35
C GLY A 93 41.88 -29.23 -8.42
N GLY A 94 41.26 -28.89 -7.28
CA GLY A 94 41.87 -28.09 -6.19
C GLY A 94 42.16 -26.63 -6.62
N PRO A 95 43.17 -26.00 -6.06
CA PRO A 95 43.51 -24.60 -6.33
C PRO A 95 43.79 -24.28 -7.82
N ALA A 96 44.12 -25.30 -8.65
CA ALA A 96 44.30 -25.12 -10.06
C ALA A 96 42.97 -24.74 -10.78
N TYR A 97 41.82 -25.09 -10.18
CA TYR A 97 40.50 -24.68 -10.69
C TYR A 97 40.32 -23.18 -10.63
N LEU A 98 40.72 -22.52 -9.53
CA LEU A 98 40.67 -21.06 -9.40
C LEU A 98 41.47 -20.34 -10.49
N VAL A 99 42.62 -20.90 -10.85
CA VAL A 99 43.46 -20.35 -11.93
C VAL A 99 42.78 -20.54 -13.28
N ARG A 100 42.12 -21.68 -13.51
CA ARG A 100 41.35 -21.93 -14.74
C ARG A 100 40.17 -20.97 -14.86
N LEU A 101 39.45 -20.70 -13.77
CA LEU A 101 38.35 -19.73 -13.75
C LEU A 101 38.84 -18.34 -14.17
N ALA A 102 39.94 -17.85 -13.56
CA ALA A 102 40.50 -16.55 -13.90
C ALA A 102 41.01 -16.49 -15.36
N GLY A 103 41.53 -17.63 -15.91
CA GLY A 103 41.96 -17.73 -17.29
C GLY A 103 40.83 -17.88 -18.32
N ALA A 104 39.63 -18.26 -17.87
CA ALA A 104 38.46 -18.46 -18.76
C ALA A 104 37.67 -17.17 -18.99
N ALA A 105 37.91 -16.09 -18.22
CA ALA A 105 37.18 -14.83 -18.33
C ALA A 105 37.47 -14.15 -19.69
N ILE A 106 36.45 -14.08 -20.54
CA ILE A 106 36.60 -13.58 -21.93
C ILE A 106 36.28 -12.09 -22.04
N SER A 107 35.34 -11.54 -21.22
CA SER A 107 34.89 -10.16 -21.38
C SER A 107 34.42 -9.57 -20.07
N SER A 108 34.98 -8.42 -19.69
CA SER A 108 34.47 -7.59 -18.57
C SER A 108 33.19 -6.86 -18.90
N PHE A 109 32.77 -6.77 -20.15
CA PHE A 109 31.54 -6.10 -20.58
C PHE A 109 30.28 -6.93 -20.28
N ALA A 110 30.36 -8.25 -20.40
CA ALA A 110 29.23 -9.18 -20.25
C ALA A 110 29.00 -9.66 -18.79
N VAL A 111 29.74 -9.11 -17.84
CA VAL A 111 29.67 -9.54 -16.42
C VAL A 111 28.26 -9.34 -15.84
N ARG A 112 27.59 -8.26 -16.21
CA ARG A 112 26.21 -7.99 -15.80
C ARG A 112 25.24 -8.99 -16.41
N ASP A 113 25.38 -9.28 -17.68
CA ASP A 113 24.51 -10.23 -18.40
C ASP A 113 24.63 -11.65 -17.81
N TYR A 114 25.86 -12.06 -17.41
CA TYR A 114 26.06 -13.33 -16.71
C TYR A 114 25.43 -13.34 -15.31
N ALA A 115 25.53 -12.23 -14.56
CA ALA A 115 24.89 -12.11 -13.27
C ALA A 115 23.36 -12.18 -13.37
N GLU A 116 22.76 -11.47 -14.33
CA GLU A 116 21.33 -11.51 -14.63
C GLU A 116 20.88 -12.92 -15.04
N MET A 117 21.64 -13.62 -15.89
CA MET A 117 21.35 -15.00 -16.28
C MET A 117 21.40 -15.97 -15.09
N ILE A 118 22.41 -15.88 -14.23
CA ILE A 118 22.53 -16.72 -13.02
C ILE A 118 21.35 -16.47 -12.09
N TYR A 119 20.98 -15.20 -11.92
CA TYR A 119 19.83 -14.80 -11.14
C TYR A 119 18.52 -15.36 -11.69
N ASP A 120 18.25 -15.19 -12.99
CA ASP A 120 17.04 -15.72 -13.64
C ASP A 120 16.92 -17.24 -13.48
N LEU A 121 18.04 -17.95 -13.65
CA LEU A 121 18.08 -19.40 -13.47
C LEU A 121 17.85 -19.80 -12.01
N ALA A 122 18.34 -19.02 -11.05
CA ALA A 122 18.09 -19.22 -9.63
C ALA A 122 16.60 -19.04 -9.30
N ILE A 123 15.96 -17.97 -9.77
CA ILE A 123 14.52 -17.72 -9.60
C ILE A 123 13.68 -18.87 -10.18
N ARG A 124 14.07 -19.41 -11.34
CA ARG A 124 13.39 -20.58 -11.92
C ARG A 124 13.51 -21.82 -11.04
N ARG A 125 14.68 -22.04 -10.41
CA ARG A 125 14.86 -23.14 -9.43
C ARG A 125 13.96 -22.96 -8.21
N GLU A 126 13.90 -21.74 -7.66
CA GLU A 126 13.04 -21.44 -6.53
C GLU A 126 11.54 -21.60 -6.87
N LEU A 127 11.12 -21.21 -8.08
CA LEU A 127 9.75 -21.46 -8.56
C LEU A 127 9.43 -22.97 -8.60
N ILE A 128 10.38 -23.79 -9.06
CA ILE A 128 10.23 -25.25 -9.07
C ILE A 128 10.13 -25.78 -7.63
N ASN A 129 10.99 -25.30 -6.72
CA ASN A 129 10.98 -25.72 -5.33
C ASN A 129 9.66 -25.35 -4.63
N VAL A 130 9.17 -24.13 -4.83
CA VAL A 130 7.87 -23.66 -4.29
C VAL A 130 6.74 -24.50 -4.88
N GLY A 131 6.74 -24.76 -6.18
CA GLY A 131 5.74 -25.61 -6.82
C GLY A 131 5.71 -27.05 -6.26
N ASN A 132 6.88 -27.64 -6.06
CA ASN A 132 7.01 -28.97 -5.47
C ASN A 132 6.55 -29.00 -4.00
N ASP A 133 6.89 -27.97 -3.20
CA ASP A 133 6.44 -27.86 -1.80
C ASP A 133 4.92 -27.73 -1.72
N ILE A 134 4.31 -26.91 -2.59
CA ILE A 134 2.84 -26.77 -2.68
C ILE A 134 2.21 -28.11 -3.04
N ALA A 135 2.73 -28.81 -4.05
CA ALA A 135 2.20 -30.09 -4.48
C ALA A 135 2.33 -31.16 -3.38
N ALA A 136 3.51 -31.20 -2.70
CA ALA A 136 3.77 -32.15 -1.63
C ALA A 136 2.88 -31.91 -0.41
N LYS A 137 2.62 -30.65 -0.03
CA LYS A 137 1.72 -30.27 1.05
C LYS A 137 0.27 -30.58 0.72
N ALA A 138 -0.18 -30.25 -0.49
CA ALA A 138 -1.54 -30.53 -0.94
C ALA A 138 -1.85 -32.01 -1.05
N ALA A 139 -0.84 -32.86 -1.37
CA ALA A 139 -0.99 -34.32 -1.41
C ALA A 139 -1.07 -34.97 -0.03
N ARG A 140 -0.65 -34.30 1.04
CA ARG A 140 -0.75 -34.83 2.42
C ARG A 140 -2.08 -34.39 3.02
N PHE A 141 -2.86 -35.38 3.51
CA PHE A 141 -4.04 -35.09 4.29
C PHE A 141 -3.60 -34.79 5.74
N ASP A 142 -3.63 -33.54 6.11
CA ASP A 142 -3.35 -33.06 7.46
C ASP A 142 -4.62 -32.46 8.04
N VAL A 143 -5.08 -32.98 9.19
CA VAL A 143 -6.33 -32.58 9.85
C VAL A 143 -6.20 -31.16 10.45
N ASP A 144 -4.98 -30.73 10.77
CA ASP A 144 -4.69 -29.46 11.42
C ASP A 144 -4.40 -28.32 10.41
N SER A 145 -4.34 -28.61 9.10
CA SER A 145 -4.01 -27.64 8.06
C SER A 145 -5.18 -27.44 7.09
N GLU A 146 -5.85 -26.30 7.21
CA GLU A 146 -6.94 -25.95 6.29
C GLU A 146 -6.41 -25.61 4.89
N PRO A 147 -7.09 -26.05 3.80
CA PRO A 147 -6.69 -25.72 2.42
C PRO A 147 -6.53 -24.24 2.15
N ARG A 148 -7.30 -23.39 2.85
CA ARG A 148 -7.19 -21.92 2.76
C ARG A 148 -5.87 -21.40 3.32
N GLU A 149 -5.36 -21.99 4.40
CA GLU A 149 -4.06 -21.61 4.99
C GLU A 149 -2.92 -22.00 4.06
N GLN A 150 -3.00 -23.16 3.41
CA GLN A 150 -2.01 -23.60 2.41
C GLN A 150 -1.96 -22.65 1.20
N ILE A 151 -3.12 -22.13 0.75
CA ILE A 151 -3.18 -21.14 -0.34
C ILE A 151 -2.50 -19.83 0.10
N VAL A 152 -2.76 -19.34 1.32
CA VAL A 152 -2.13 -18.12 1.84
C VAL A 152 -0.62 -18.28 1.97
N GLU A 153 -0.15 -19.44 2.45
CA GLU A 153 1.30 -19.74 2.54
C GLU A 153 1.95 -19.78 1.15
N ALA A 154 1.29 -20.40 0.17
CA ALA A 154 1.74 -20.45 -1.20
C ALA A 154 1.83 -19.04 -1.84
N GLU A 155 0.80 -18.22 -1.66
CA GLU A 155 0.80 -16.81 -2.10
C GLU A 155 1.94 -16.01 -1.47
N GLN A 156 2.20 -16.19 -0.17
CA GLN A 156 3.30 -15.51 0.53
C GLN A 156 4.67 -15.91 -0.02
N LYS A 157 4.90 -17.20 -0.28
CA LYS A 157 6.17 -17.70 -0.84
C LYS A 157 6.41 -17.18 -2.26
N LEU A 158 5.39 -17.25 -3.12
CA LEU A 158 5.47 -16.73 -4.49
C LEU A 158 5.68 -15.21 -4.50
N TYR A 159 5.05 -14.52 -3.57
CA TYR A 159 5.23 -13.07 -3.41
C TYR A 159 6.66 -12.71 -2.96
N ALA A 160 7.18 -13.40 -1.93
CA ALA A 160 8.55 -13.19 -1.45
C ALA A 160 9.58 -13.41 -2.57
N LEU A 161 9.34 -14.41 -3.43
CA LEU A 161 10.19 -14.67 -4.59
C LEU A 161 10.10 -13.54 -5.63
N ALA A 162 8.92 -12.98 -5.87
CA ALA A 162 8.73 -11.84 -6.78
C ALA A 162 9.38 -10.55 -6.24
N GLU A 163 9.38 -10.36 -4.92
CA GLU A 163 10.06 -9.20 -4.28
C GLU A 163 11.59 -9.31 -4.33
N GLN A 164 12.15 -10.50 -4.22
CA GLN A 164 13.60 -10.70 -4.31
C GLN A 164 14.16 -10.16 -5.64
N GLY A 165 13.35 -10.12 -6.71
CA GLY A 165 13.70 -9.53 -8.00
C GLY A 165 13.68 -8.00 -8.07
N GLN A 166 13.05 -7.34 -7.10
CA GLN A 166 12.88 -5.88 -7.08
C GLN A 166 13.68 -5.19 -5.96
N THR A 167 14.48 -5.91 -5.17
CA THR A 167 15.26 -5.34 -4.07
C THR A 167 16.51 -4.59 -4.56
N GLU A 168 16.32 -3.62 -5.47
CA GLU A 168 17.25 -2.49 -5.59
C GLU A 168 17.00 -1.42 -4.50
N GLN A 169 16.50 -1.79 -3.32
CA GLN A 169 16.35 -0.87 -2.18
C GLN A 169 17.62 -0.87 -1.32
N GLY A 170 18.76 -0.58 -1.97
CA GLY A 170 19.99 -0.19 -1.32
C GLY A 170 20.07 1.33 -1.15
N PHE A 171 21.28 1.85 -0.87
CA PHE A 171 21.53 3.29 -0.85
C PHE A 171 21.30 3.87 -2.26
N GLN A 172 20.33 4.75 -2.38
CA GLN A 172 20.11 5.54 -3.58
C GLN A 172 21.09 6.71 -3.59
N SER A 173 21.69 7.03 -4.74
CA SER A 173 22.56 8.21 -4.84
C SER A 173 21.77 9.49 -4.58
N PHE A 174 22.40 10.48 -3.93
CA PHE A 174 21.76 11.77 -3.70
C PHE A 174 21.35 12.46 -5.00
N LEU A 175 22.12 12.27 -6.06
CA LEU A 175 21.80 12.82 -7.39
C LEU A 175 20.49 12.24 -7.93
N THR A 176 20.29 10.92 -7.81
CA THR A 176 19.03 10.26 -8.22
C THR A 176 17.85 10.80 -7.40
N ALA A 177 18.00 10.89 -6.08
CA ALA A 177 16.98 11.42 -5.19
C ALA A 177 16.59 12.87 -5.52
N VAL A 178 17.58 13.73 -5.82
CA VAL A 178 17.34 15.12 -6.25
C VAL A 178 16.64 15.17 -7.60
N THR A 179 17.03 14.32 -8.54
CA THR A 179 16.41 14.26 -9.86
C THR A 179 14.93 13.89 -9.75
N ASP A 180 14.60 12.91 -8.91
CA ASP A 180 13.21 12.48 -8.68
C ASP A 180 12.40 13.56 -7.95
N ALA A 181 12.98 14.25 -6.97
CA ALA A 181 12.35 15.39 -6.32
C ALA A 181 12.02 16.52 -7.31
N VAL A 182 12.94 16.83 -8.25
CA VAL A 182 12.70 17.83 -9.31
C VAL A 182 11.60 17.38 -10.26
N LYS A 183 11.53 16.10 -10.62
CA LYS A 183 10.43 15.55 -11.46
C LYS A 183 9.08 15.73 -10.77
N VAL A 184 8.99 15.40 -9.47
CA VAL A 184 7.75 15.57 -8.67
C VAL A 184 7.34 17.05 -8.63
N ALA A 185 8.29 17.96 -8.35
CA ALA A 185 8.02 19.40 -8.33
C ALA A 185 7.56 19.93 -9.70
N ASN A 186 8.18 19.48 -10.78
CA ASN A 186 7.78 19.86 -12.14
C ASN A 186 6.39 19.32 -12.51
N ALA A 187 6.08 18.09 -12.13
CA ALA A 187 4.75 17.50 -12.36
C ALA A 187 3.66 18.28 -11.60
N ALA A 188 3.95 18.70 -10.36
CA ALA A 188 3.05 19.56 -9.58
C ALA A 188 2.86 20.94 -10.23
N TYR A 189 3.94 21.55 -10.74
CA TYR A 189 3.88 22.84 -11.42
C TYR A 189 3.05 22.81 -12.72
N GLN A 190 3.08 21.70 -13.46
CA GLN A 190 2.35 21.54 -14.71
C GLN A 190 0.88 21.17 -14.55
N ARG A 191 0.46 20.68 -13.38
CA ARG A 191 -0.95 20.37 -13.13
C ARG A 191 -1.76 21.64 -12.87
N GLU A 192 -2.94 21.72 -13.47
CA GLU A 192 -3.91 22.77 -13.10
C GLU A 192 -4.23 22.63 -11.61
N GLY A 193 -4.00 23.70 -10.82
CA GLY A 193 -4.15 23.68 -9.37
C GLY A 193 -2.89 23.43 -8.55
N GLY A 194 -1.73 23.07 -9.18
CA GLY A 194 -0.44 22.98 -8.50
C GLY A 194 -0.32 21.88 -7.43
N LEU A 195 -1.10 20.81 -7.52
CA LEU A 195 -1.12 19.73 -6.53
C LEU A 195 -0.03 18.68 -6.81
N ALA A 196 0.84 18.44 -5.82
CA ALA A 196 1.84 17.38 -5.88
C ALA A 196 1.24 15.99 -5.59
N GLY A 197 0.22 15.93 -4.71
CA GLY A 197 -0.49 14.73 -4.33
C GLY A 197 -1.75 14.45 -5.15
N VAL A 198 -2.48 13.39 -4.77
CA VAL A 198 -3.81 13.07 -5.30
C VAL A 198 -4.82 14.05 -4.71
N SER A 199 -5.67 14.67 -5.55
CA SER A 199 -6.70 15.61 -5.09
C SER A 199 -7.76 14.89 -4.25
N THR A 200 -8.19 15.50 -3.15
CA THR A 200 -9.31 15.03 -2.32
C THR A 200 -10.67 15.40 -2.93
N GLY A 201 -10.70 16.30 -3.92
CA GLY A 201 -11.91 16.93 -4.45
C GLY A 201 -12.46 18.05 -3.56
N LEU A 202 -11.80 18.35 -2.43
CA LEU A 202 -12.16 19.42 -1.50
C LEU A 202 -11.11 20.52 -1.57
N VAL A 203 -11.46 21.64 -2.20
CA VAL A 203 -10.52 22.71 -2.61
C VAL A 203 -9.69 23.26 -1.45
N ASP A 204 -10.32 23.59 -0.32
CA ASP A 204 -9.61 24.17 0.82
C ASP A 204 -8.75 23.11 1.55
N MET A 205 -9.16 21.84 1.50
CA MET A 205 -8.38 20.72 2.02
C MET A 205 -7.16 20.47 1.13
N ASP A 206 -7.32 20.47 -0.19
CA ASP A 206 -6.23 20.32 -1.15
C ASP A 206 -5.21 21.47 -1.06
N LYS A 207 -5.67 22.72 -0.93
CA LYS A 207 -4.79 23.87 -0.70
C LYS A 207 -3.96 23.73 0.58
N LYS A 208 -4.56 23.13 1.62
CA LYS A 208 -3.90 22.99 2.92
C LYS A 208 -2.91 21.83 2.95
N LEU A 209 -3.26 20.71 2.33
CA LEU A 209 -2.46 19.47 2.31
C LEU A 209 -1.46 19.41 1.15
N GLY A 210 -1.71 20.11 0.04
CA GLY A 210 -1.01 19.88 -1.22
C GLY A 210 -1.49 18.63 -1.97
N GLY A 211 -2.69 18.13 -1.64
CA GLY A 211 -3.21 16.81 -2.01
C GLY A 211 -2.71 15.69 -1.09
N LEU A 212 -3.09 14.47 -1.39
CA LEU A 212 -2.65 13.26 -0.67
C LEU A 212 -1.34 12.78 -1.27
N HIS A 213 -0.24 12.90 -0.52
CA HIS A 213 1.09 12.57 -1.02
C HIS A 213 1.33 11.05 -1.02
N ARG A 214 2.04 10.58 -2.05
CA ARG A 214 2.48 9.18 -2.13
C ARG A 214 3.38 8.83 -0.95
N SER A 215 3.37 7.57 -0.55
CA SER A 215 4.13 7.03 0.59
C SER A 215 3.76 7.62 1.97
N ASP A 216 2.72 8.48 2.07
CA ASP A 216 2.26 9.02 3.33
C ASP A 216 1.19 8.16 4.00
N LEU A 217 1.28 8.07 5.33
CA LEU A 217 0.21 7.58 6.20
C LEU A 217 -0.54 8.77 6.79
N LEU A 218 -1.82 8.89 6.41
CA LEU A 218 -2.73 9.93 6.91
C LEU A 218 -3.72 9.30 7.89
N ILE A 219 -3.88 9.91 9.04
CA ILE A 219 -4.86 9.49 10.05
C ILE A 219 -6.04 10.47 10.04
N LEU A 220 -7.24 9.95 9.83
CA LEU A 220 -8.49 10.69 9.95
C LEU A 220 -9.23 10.25 11.22
N ALA A 221 -9.17 11.08 12.25
CA ALA A 221 -9.71 10.72 13.55
C ALA A 221 -10.96 11.54 13.90
N GLY A 222 -11.79 11.04 14.81
CA GLY A 222 -12.97 11.76 15.31
C GLY A 222 -13.83 10.90 16.22
N ARG A 223 -14.71 11.53 16.95
CA ARG A 223 -15.72 10.83 17.76
C ARG A 223 -16.78 10.17 16.86
N PRO A 224 -17.51 9.16 17.36
CA PRO A 224 -18.67 8.62 16.66
C PRO A 224 -19.66 9.72 16.24
N SER A 225 -20.30 9.58 15.09
CA SER A 225 -21.27 10.51 14.52
C SER A 225 -20.72 11.87 14.04
N MET A 226 -19.39 12.10 14.10
CA MET A 226 -18.77 13.30 13.54
C MET A 226 -18.66 13.26 12.00
N GLY A 227 -18.86 12.10 11.37
CA GLY A 227 -18.81 11.96 9.91
C GLY A 227 -17.46 11.49 9.35
N LYS A 228 -16.59 10.84 10.16
CA LYS A 228 -15.29 10.29 9.67
C LYS A 228 -15.44 9.43 8.43
N THR A 229 -16.26 8.36 8.53
CA THR A 229 -16.53 7.45 7.42
C THR A 229 -17.12 8.20 6.22
N SER A 230 -18.02 9.18 6.46
CA SER A 230 -18.61 9.99 5.40
C SER A 230 -17.53 10.80 4.66
N LEU A 231 -16.67 11.52 5.39
CA LEU A 231 -15.57 12.28 4.77
C LEU A 231 -14.63 11.36 4.00
N ALA A 232 -14.22 10.23 4.59
CA ALA A 232 -13.37 9.26 3.92
C ALA A 232 -14.02 8.70 2.63
N THR A 233 -15.32 8.40 2.69
CA THR A 233 -16.09 7.90 1.54
C THR A 233 -16.21 8.96 0.44
N ASN A 234 -16.51 10.22 0.81
CA ASN A 234 -16.59 11.33 -0.15
C ASN A 234 -15.23 11.55 -0.84
N VAL A 235 -14.12 11.58 -0.09
CA VAL A 235 -12.78 11.73 -0.66
C VAL A 235 -12.44 10.54 -1.55
N ALA A 236 -12.69 9.31 -1.10
CA ALA A 236 -12.44 8.10 -1.88
C ALA A 236 -13.21 8.10 -3.20
N PHE A 237 -14.48 8.51 -3.15
CA PHE A 237 -15.32 8.60 -4.33
C PHE A 237 -14.89 9.74 -5.27
N ASN A 238 -14.54 10.92 -4.73
CA ASN A 238 -14.02 12.03 -5.53
C ASN A 238 -12.77 11.63 -6.32
N ILE A 239 -11.83 10.91 -5.68
CA ILE A 239 -10.64 10.40 -6.33
C ILE A 239 -11.00 9.42 -7.46
N ALA A 240 -11.89 8.47 -7.19
CA ALA A 240 -12.29 7.46 -8.16
C ALA A 240 -13.08 8.07 -9.33
N ARG A 241 -14.00 9.02 -9.07
CA ARG A 241 -14.77 9.73 -10.07
C ARG A 241 -13.93 10.59 -11.01
N ALA A 242 -12.88 11.21 -10.47
CA ALA A 242 -11.94 12.03 -11.24
C ALA A 242 -10.97 11.22 -12.09
N TYR A 243 -10.95 9.88 -11.98
CA TYR A 243 -9.97 9.03 -12.64
C TYR A 243 -9.94 9.20 -14.14
N LYS A 244 -8.77 9.55 -14.65
CA LYS A 244 -8.45 9.61 -16.08
C LYS A 244 -7.14 8.88 -16.33
N LYS A 245 -7.20 7.84 -17.18
CA LYS A 245 -6.01 7.12 -17.61
C LYS A 245 -5.33 7.88 -18.75
N GLY A 246 -4.00 8.01 -18.67
CA GLY A 246 -3.19 8.67 -19.68
C GLY A 246 -1.70 8.42 -19.48
N ILE A 247 -0.87 9.17 -20.20
CA ILE A 247 0.58 9.12 -20.03
C ILE A 247 0.94 10.12 -18.92
N THR A 248 1.53 9.61 -17.85
CA THR A 248 1.98 10.40 -16.70
C THR A 248 3.22 11.25 -17.06
N ALA A 249 3.60 12.18 -16.20
CA ALA A 249 4.81 12.98 -16.39
C ALA A 249 6.11 12.14 -16.42
N SER A 250 6.07 10.88 -15.94
CA SER A 250 7.17 9.91 -16.05
C SER A 250 7.22 9.22 -17.41
N GLY A 251 6.22 9.41 -18.28
CA GLY A 251 6.13 8.75 -19.59
C GLY A 251 5.50 7.35 -19.54
N GLU A 252 4.99 6.93 -18.41
CA GLU A 252 4.32 5.64 -18.22
C GLU A 252 2.79 5.79 -18.29
N GLU A 253 2.07 4.74 -18.70
CA GLU A 253 0.61 4.71 -18.57
C GLU A 253 0.20 4.67 -17.09
N GLY A 254 -0.66 5.61 -16.69
CA GLY A 254 -1.14 5.68 -15.31
C GLY A 254 -2.28 6.68 -15.15
N ALA A 255 -2.65 6.98 -13.90
CA ALA A 255 -3.62 8.01 -13.57
C ALA A 255 -2.99 9.41 -13.78
N VAL A 256 -3.57 10.21 -14.67
CA VAL A 256 -3.21 11.62 -14.87
C VAL A 256 -4.06 12.54 -14.01
N ASP A 257 -5.27 12.10 -13.65
CA ASP A 257 -6.20 12.77 -12.76
C ASP A 257 -6.95 11.73 -11.95
N GLY A 258 -7.32 12.01 -10.69
CA GLY A 258 -7.93 11.04 -9.80
C GLY A 258 -7.07 9.81 -9.56
N GLY A 259 -7.72 8.64 -9.41
CA GLY A 259 -6.99 7.40 -9.22
C GLY A 259 -7.86 6.18 -8.93
N VAL A 260 -7.25 5.00 -8.96
CA VAL A 260 -7.86 3.75 -8.51
C VAL A 260 -7.81 3.71 -6.99
N VAL A 261 -8.94 3.47 -6.35
CA VAL A 261 -9.09 3.51 -4.89
C VAL A 261 -9.43 2.13 -4.35
N GLY A 262 -8.68 1.70 -3.32
CA GLY A 262 -9.03 0.57 -2.48
C GLY A 262 -9.62 1.05 -1.14
N PHE A 263 -10.71 0.44 -0.69
CA PHE A 263 -11.36 0.79 0.57
C PHE A 263 -11.61 -0.47 1.40
N PHE A 264 -10.88 -0.63 2.50
CA PHE A 264 -11.16 -1.66 3.50
C PHE A 264 -12.21 -1.14 4.49
N SER A 265 -13.42 -1.66 4.40
CA SER A 265 -14.57 -1.30 5.25
C SER A 265 -14.78 -2.36 6.31
N LEU A 266 -14.03 -2.28 7.43
CA LEU A 266 -14.05 -3.29 8.47
C LEU A 266 -15.24 -3.18 9.43
N GLU A 267 -15.95 -2.03 9.41
CA GLU A 267 -17.13 -1.75 10.24
C GLU A 267 -18.44 -1.92 9.48
N MET A 268 -18.46 -1.53 8.21
CA MET A 268 -19.67 -1.49 7.39
C MET A 268 -19.58 -2.45 6.23
N SER A 269 -20.71 -3.02 5.80
CA SER A 269 -20.74 -3.82 4.57
C SER A 269 -20.53 -2.94 3.32
N ALA A 270 -20.04 -3.56 2.24
CA ALA A 270 -19.87 -2.91 0.95
C ALA A 270 -21.18 -2.29 0.44
N GLU A 271 -22.33 -2.97 0.66
CA GLU A 271 -23.66 -2.47 0.31
C GLU A 271 -24.02 -1.18 1.06
N GLN A 272 -23.70 -1.11 2.37
CA GLN A 272 -23.97 0.08 3.18
C GLN A 272 -23.12 1.27 2.71
N LEU A 273 -21.85 1.02 2.36
CA LEU A 273 -20.96 2.05 1.82
C LEU A 273 -21.46 2.54 0.45
N ALA A 274 -21.81 1.62 -0.46
CA ALA A 274 -22.38 1.94 -1.77
C ALA A 274 -23.69 2.74 -1.64
N THR A 275 -24.56 2.39 -0.69
CA THR A 275 -25.81 3.13 -0.42
C THR A 275 -25.54 4.58 -0.01
N ARG A 276 -24.45 4.85 0.75
CA ARG A 276 -24.06 6.22 1.10
C ARG A 276 -23.62 7.01 -0.11
N ILE A 277 -22.80 6.41 -0.98
CA ILE A 277 -22.36 7.07 -2.22
C ILE A 277 -23.55 7.32 -3.16
N LEU A 278 -24.44 6.34 -3.30
CA LEU A 278 -25.68 6.52 -4.07
C LEU A 278 -26.54 7.66 -3.51
N SER A 279 -26.67 7.77 -2.18
CA SER A 279 -27.40 8.85 -1.51
C SER A 279 -26.81 10.22 -1.84
N GLU A 280 -25.49 10.32 -1.85
CA GLU A 280 -24.75 11.53 -2.18
C GLU A 280 -24.97 11.95 -3.64
N VAL A 281 -24.81 11.02 -4.59
CA VAL A 281 -24.88 11.31 -6.03
C VAL A 281 -26.32 11.52 -6.49
N ALA A 282 -27.26 10.70 -6.02
CA ALA A 282 -28.67 10.82 -6.37
C ALA A 282 -29.39 11.96 -5.62
N GLU A 283 -28.77 12.55 -4.60
CA GLU A 283 -29.39 13.53 -3.69
C GLU A 283 -30.72 13.01 -3.09
N ILE A 284 -30.71 11.77 -2.65
CA ILE A 284 -31.82 11.11 -1.96
C ILE A 284 -31.31 10.60 -0.62
N PRO A 285 -31.99 10.92 0.51
CA PRO A 285 -31.56 10.50 1.82
C PRO A 285 -31.35 8.98 1.92
N SER A 286 -30.23 8.55 2.51
CA SER A 286 -29.86 7.13 2.60
C SER A 286 -30.87 6.27 3.36
N ASN A 287 -31.63 6.87 4.32
CA ASN A 287 -32.70 6.21 5.03
C ASN A 287 -33.92 5.94 4.13
N GLN A 288 -34.21 6.81 3.16
CA GLN A 288 -35.27 6.60 2.17
C GLN A 288 -34.89 5.49 1.21
N ILE A 289 -33.65 5.49 0.70
CA ILE A 289 -33.14 4.41 -0.14
C ILE A 289 -33.28 3.06 0.57
N ARG A 290 -32.87 2.96 1.83
CA ARG A 290 -32.95 1.72 2.63
C ARG A 290 -34.37 1.24 2.91
N ARG A 291 -35.34 2.15 3.02
CA ARG A 291 -36.76 1.82 3.26
C ARG A 291 -37.54 1.55 2.00
N GLY A 292 -36.99 1.91 0.83
CA GLY A 292 -37.72 1.89 -0.43
C GLY A 292 -38.78 2.99 -0.50
N ASP A 293 -38.63 4.07 0.28
CA ASP A 293 -39.58 5.18 0.38
C ASP A 293 -39.16 6.30 -0.56
N PHE A 294 -39.34 6.07 -1.87
CA PHE A 294 -38.98 7.01 -2.93
C PHE A 294 -39.97 6.91 -4.10
N THR A 295 -40.12 8.01 -4.80
CA THR A 295 -40.97 8.13 -5.98
C THR A 295 -40.33 7.49 -7.23
N GLU A 296 -41.10 7.26 -8.31
CA GLU A 296 -40.57 6.77 -9.59
C GLU A 296 -39.49 7.70 -10.18
N SER A 297 -39.64 9.01 -10.02
CA SER A 297 -38.64 9.99 -10.46
C SER A 297 -37.32 9.89 -9.64
N GLU A 298 -37.42 9.66 -8.34
CA GLU A 298 -36.29 9.43 -7.48
C GLU A 298 -35.61 8.10 -7.79
N PHE A 299 -36.37 7.05 -8.06
CA PHE A 299 -35.80 5.77 -8.52
C PHE A 299 -35.01 5.93 -9.82
N ARG A 300 -35.48 6.72 -10.78
CA ARG A 300 -34.72 7.01 -12.01
C ARG A 300 -33.39 7.72 -11.68
N ARG A 301 -33.35 8.68 -10.75
CA ARG A 301 -32.12 9.33 -10.30
C ARG A 301 -31.15 8.33 -9.66
N ILE A 302 -31.66 7.39 -8.87
CA ILE A 302 -30.84 6.32 -8.28
C ILE A 302 -30.20 5.46 -9.38
N VAL A 303 -30.97 5.08 -10.40
CA VAL A 303 -30.47 4.26 -11.53
C VAL A 303 -29.42 5.03 -12.35
N ASP A 304 -29.63 6.32 -12.58
CA ASP A 304 -28.67 7.14 -13.32
C ASP A 304 -27.39 7.38 -12.52
N ALA A 305 -27.50 7.61 -11.20
CA ALA A 305 -26.36 7.64 -10.29
C ALA A 305 -25.59 6.30 -10.29
N ALA A 306 -26.28 5.16 -10.28
CA ALA A 306 -25.64 3.85 -10.33
C ALA A 306 -24.82 3.64 -11.61
N LYS A 307 -25.28 4.14 -12.76
CA LYS A 307 -24.51 4.09 -14.02
C LYS A 307 -23.25 4.95 -13.95
N GLU A 308 -23.31 6.12 -13.30
CA GLU A 308 -22.12 6.96 -13.09
C GLU A 308 -21.09 6.26 -12.19
N LEU A 309 -21.59 5.60 -11.14
CA LEU A 309 -20.75 4.87 -10.17
C LEU A 309 -20.08 3.65 -10.79
N GLU A 310 -20.68 2.98 -11.77
CA GLU A 310 -20.12 1.80 -12.45
C GLU A 310 -18.77 2.11 -13.11
N ALA A 311 -18.57 3.33 -13.58
CA ALA A 311 -17.32 3.75 -14.22
C ALA A 311 -16.19 4.11 -13.23
N ALA A 312 -16.51 4.33 -11.97
CA ALA A 312 -15.54 4.76 -10.95
C ALA A 312 -14.71 3.57 -10.43
N PRO A 313 -13.38 3.60 -10.53
CA PRO A 313 -12.51 2.50 -10.07
C PRO A 313 -12.34 2.50 -8.54
N LEU A 314 -13.43 2.26 -7.80
CA LEU A 314 -13.49 2.13 -6.35
C LEU A 314 -13.75 0.67 -5.97
N PHE A 315 -12.77 0.03 -5.31
CA PHE A 315 -12.83 -1.36 -4.89
C PHE A 315 -13.01 -1.44 -3.38
N ILE A 316 -14.04 -2.15 -2.93
CA ILE A 316 -14.39 -2.27 -1.49
C ILE A 316 -14.15 -3.70 -1.03
N ASP A 317 -13.47 -3.85 0.10
CA ASP A 317 -13.30 -5.10 0.82
C ASP A 317 -13.91 -4.94 2.23
N ASP A 318 -14.98 -5.66 2.52
CA ASP A 318 -15.70 -5.61 3.79
C ASP A 318 -15.46 -6.83 4.69
N THR A 319 -14.33 -7.52 4.47
CA THR A 319 -13.93 -8.66 5.30
C THR A 319 -13.63 -8.19 6.73
N PRO A 320 -14.36 -8.66 7.76
CA PRO A 320 -14.17 -8.20 9.13
C PRO A 320 -12.88 -8.74 9.74
N ALA A 321 -12.32 -7.98 10.69
CA ALA A 321 -11.20 -8.41 11.55
C ALA A 321 -9.96 -8.92 10.78
N LEU A 322 -9.62 -8.23 9.68
CA LEU A 322 -8.54 -8.60 8.78
C LEU A 322 -7.16 -8.37 9.44
N PRO A 323 -6.26 -9.38 9.44
CA PRO A 323 -4.88 -9.18 9.87
C PRO A 323 -4.13 -8.20 8.96
N ILE A 324 -3.21 -7.39 9.53
CA ILE A 324 -2.43 -6.40 8.77
C ILE A 324 -1.63 -7.04 7.62
N SER A 325 -1.12 -8.26 7.78
CA SER A 325 -0.44 -9.00 6.73
C SER A 325 -1.35 -9.37 5.56
N GLN A 326 -2.60 -9.76 5.83
CA GLN A 326 -3.58 -10.05 4.79
C GLN A 326 -4.08 -8.77 4.09
N LEU A 327 -4.24 -7.67 4.85
CA LEU A 327 -4.56 -6.37 4.29
C LEU A 327 -3.48 -5.94 3.29
N ALA A 328 -2.21 -6.06 3.66
CA ALA A 328 -1.08 -5.80 2.79
C ALA A 328 -1.12 -6.66 1.52
N ALA A 329 -1.31 -7.98 1.65
CA ALA A 329 -1.38 -8.90 0.51
C ALA A 329 -2.51 -8.54 -0.47
N ARG A 330 -3.70 -8.18 0.05
CA ARG A 330 -4.84 -7.77 -0.78
C ARG A 330 -4.61 -6.43 -1.46
N ALA A 331 -4.01 -5.45 -0.78
CA ALA A 331 -3.64 -4.16 -1.37
C ALA A 331 -2.62 -4.34 -2.52
N ARG A 332 -1.60 -5.19 -2.33
CA ARG A 332 -0.64 -5.55 -3.38
C ARG A 332 -1.32 -6.20 -4.58
N ARG A 333 -2.22 -7.15 -4.32
CA ARG A 333 -2.99 -7.80 -5.37
C ARG A 333 -3.81 -6.80 -6.16
N LEU A 334 -4.53 -5.89 -5.47
CA LEU A 334 -5.31 -4.84 -6.12
C LEU A 334 -4.43 -3.96 -7.00
N LYS A 335 -3.28 -3.50 -6.48
CA LYS A 335 -2.33 -2.68 -7.24
C LYS A 335 -1.83 -3.38 -8.51
N ARG A 336 -1.55 -4.68 -8.44
CA ARG A 336 -1.07 -5.46 -9.58
C ARG A 336 -2.14 -5.71 -10.64
N THR A 337 -3.40 -5.93 -10.22
CA THR A 337 -4.48 -6.34 -11.14
C THR A 337 -5.22 -5.16 -11.76
N HIS A 338 -5.41 -4.07 -11.01
CA HIS A 338 -6.23 -2.94 -11.44
C HIS A 338 -5.49 -1.59 -11.34
N GLY A 339 -4.32 -1.58 -10.73
CA GLY A 339 -3.69 -0.36 -10.25
C GLY A 339 -4.22 0.02 -8.86
N LEU A 340 -3.50 0.91 -8.17
CA LEU A 340 -3.93 1.45 -6.88
C LEU A 340 -3.20 2.77 -6.66
N ASP A 341 -3.97 3.85 -6.48
CA ASP A 341 -3.46 5.21 -6.29
C ASP A 341 -3.76 5.77 -4.89
N ALA A 342 -4.77 5.24 -4.19
CA ALA A 342 -5.06 5.57 -2.80
C ALA A 342 -5.70 4.39 -2.06
N LEU A 343 -5.41 4.24 -0.77
CA LEU A 343 -5.93 3.17 0.08
C LEU A 343 -6.60 3.76 1.32
N PHE A 344 -7.85 3.34 1.59
CA PHE A 344 -8.60 3.71 2.79
C PHE A 344 -8.82 2.51 3.69
N VAL A 345 -8.76 2.73 5.02
CA VAL A 345 -8.98 1.68 6.04
C VAL A 345 -9.91 2.22 7.12
N ASP A 346 -11.14 1.73 7.18
CA ASP A 346 -12.16 2.13 8.17
C ASP A 346 -12.51 0.97 9.10
N TYR A 347 -12.02 0.97 10.31
CA TYR A 347 -11.06 1.81 10.99
C TYR A 347 -9.95 0.97 11.63
N LEU A 348 -8.85 1.60 11.88
CA LEU A 348 -7.58 1.01 12.32
C LEU A 348 -7.72 0.06 13.53
N GLN A 349 -8.60 0.37 14.50
CA GLN A 349 -8.78 -0.47 15.68
C GLN A 349 -9.51 -1.80 15.42
N LEU A 350 -10.06 -2.02 14.21
CA LEU A 350 -10.64 -3.30 13.79
C LEU A 350 -9.63 -4.19 13.03
N VAL A 351 -8.51 -3.63 12.60
CA VAL A 351 -7.40 -4.42 12.06
C VAL A 351 -6.79 -5.26 13.18
N ARG A 352 -6.37 -6.48 12.86
CA ARG A 352 -5.66 -7.36 13.80
C ARG A 352 -4.16 -7.29 13.56
N GLY A 353 -3.38 -7.31 14.66
CA GLY A 353 -1.94 -7.56 14.64
C GLY A 353 -1.63 -9.03 14.31
N THR A 354 -0.35 -9.40 14.34
CA THR A 354 0.11 -10.78 14.07
C THR A 354 -0.15 -11.75 15.22
N GLY A 355 -0.85 -11.33 16.28
CA GLY A 355 -1.21 -12.18 17.44
C GLY A 355 -0.09 -12.40 18.46
N ARG A 356 1.06 -11.74 18.30
CA ARG A 356 2.19 -11.84 19.23
C ARG A 356 2.20 -10.78 20.34
N SER A 357 1.26 -9.83 20.31
CA SER A 357 1.23 -8.70 21.23
C SER A 357 0.27 -8.95 22.41
N GLU A 358 0.78 -8.90 23.63
CA GLU A 358 -0.01 -9.02 24.87
C GLU A 358 -0.72 -7.70 25.25
N ASN A 359 -0.37 -6.59 24.61
CA ASN A 359 -0.89 -5.26 24.95
C ASN A 359 -1.48 -4.57 23.71
N ARG A 360 -2.70 -4.02 23.85
CA ARG A 360 -3.41 -3.30 22.80
C ARG A 360 -2.62 -2.12 22.20
N VAL A 361 -1.84 -1.41 23.02
CA VAL A 361 -0.97 -0.32 22.56
C VAL A 361 0.08 -0.82 21.58
N ASN A 362 0.72 -1.95 21.88
CA ASN A 362 1.71 -2.56 20.99
C ASN A 362 1.09 -3.09 19.71
N GLU A 363 -0.11 -3.66 19.79
CA GLU A 363 -0.86 -4.12 18.62
C GLU A 363 -1.19 -2.95 17.66
N ILE A 364 -1.64 -1.82 18.19
CA ILE A 364 -1.90 -0.61 17.42
C ILE A 364 -0.63 -0.06 16.79
N SER A 365 0.50 -0.11 17.52
CA SER A 365 1.80 0.30 16.99
C SER A 365 2.25 -0.60 15.83
N GLU A 366 2.06 -1.91 15.95
CA GLU A 366 2.33 -2.85 14.86
C GLU A 366 1.48 -2.56 13.63
N ILE A 367 0.19 -2.27 13.82
CA ILE A 367 -0.74 -1.96 12.73
C ILE A 367 -0.34 -0.65 12.04
N THR A 368 -0.02 0.42 12.79
CA THR A 368 0.38 1.70 12.19
C THR A 368 1.69 1.62 11.43
N MET A 369 2.69 0.93 11.99
CA MET A 369 3.93 0.63 11.27
C MET A 369 3.68 -0.20 10.00
N GLY A 370 2.79 -1.20 10.07
CA GLY A 370 2.39 -1.99 8.92
C GLY A 370 1.71 -1.16 7.83
N LEU A 371 0.78 -0.26 8.20
CA LEU A 371 0.14 0.66 7.25
C LEU A 371 1.13 1.64 6.63
N LYS A 372 2.08 2.17 7.42
CA LYS A 372 3.16 3.03 6.89
C LYS A 372 4.08 2.26 5.94
N ALA A 373 4.38 0.99 6.24
CA ALA A 373 5.14 0.13 5.34
C ALA A 373 4.40 -0.07 4.01
N ILE A 374 3.08 -0.35 4.04
CA ILE A 374 2.24 -0.46 2.84
C ILE A 374 2.28 0.83 2.02
N ALA A 375 2.13 2.00 2.65
CA ALA A 375 2.19 3.29 1.97
C ALA A 375 3.50 3.49 1.20
N LYS A 376 4.63 3.17 1.84
CA LYS A 376 5.96 3.27 1.23
C LYS A 376 6.19 2.22 0.14
N GLU A 377 5.86 0.97 0.42
CA GLU A 377 6.07 -0.15 -0.49
C GLU A 377 5.26 0.01 -1.78
N LEU A 378 3.98 0.37 -1.63
CA LEU A 378 3.09 0.55 -2.78
C LEU A 378 3.18 1.95 -3.39
N ASP A 379 3.97 2.85 -2.82
CA ASP A 379 4.08 4.26 -3.24
C ASP A 379 2.71 4.92 -3.46
N ILE A 380 1.84 4.85 -2.43
CA ILE A 380 0.50 5.41 -2.43
C ILE A 380 0.19 6.09 -1.09
N PRO A 381 -0.70 7.09 -1.03
CA PRO A 381 -1.29 7.55 0.23
C PRO A 381 -2.15 6.45 0.85
N VAL A 382 -1.98 6.24 2.16
CA VAL A 382 -2.83 5.37 2.97
C VAL A 382 -3.57 6.22 3.99
N ILE A 383 -4.90 6.22 3.94
CA ILE A 383 -5.79 6.97 4.83
C ILE A 383 -6.42 5.98 5.79
N ALA A 384 -6.00 6.01 7.07
CA ALA A 384 -6.56 5.15 8.10
C ALA A 384 -7.45 5.96 9.06
N LEU A 385 -8.68 5.49 9.25
CA LEU A 385 -9.62 6.10 10.18
C LEU A 385 -9.31 5.64 11.61
N SER A 386 -9.47 6.54 12.58
CA SER A 386 -9.24 6.26 13.99
C SER A 386 -10.36 6.83 14.87
N GLN A 387 -10.71 6.08 15.90
CA GLN A 387 -11.66 6.55 16.90
C GLN A 387 -10.94 7.27 18.04
N LEU A 388 -11.47 8.40 18.47
CA LEU A 388 -10.93 9.19 19.57
C LEU A 388 -11.38 8.68 20.93
N SER A 389 -10.58 8.99 21.97
CA SER A 389 -10.94 8.79 23.38
C SER A 389 -12.21 9.55 23.74
N ARG A 390 -13.01 8.99 24.68
CA ARG A 390 -14.18 9.67 25.22
C ARG A 390 -13.83 10.88 26.08
N GLN A 391 -12.59 11.02 26.52
CA GLN A 391 -12.14 12.12 27.37
C GLN A 391 -12.29 13.50 26.71
N VAL A 392 -12.27 13.58 25.38
CA VAL A 392 -12.51 14.83 24.64
C VAL A 392 -13.87 15.45 24.98
N GLU A 393 -14.88 14.65 25.31
CA GLU A 393 -16.25 15.12 25.62
C GLU A 393 -16.35 15.78 27.01
N ASN A 394 -15.34 15.55 27.87
CA ASN A 394 -15.30 16.13 29.23
C ASN A 394 -14.65 17.52 29.27
N ARG A 395 -14.09 17.99 28.15
CA ARG A 395 -13.49 19.32 28.07
C ARG A 395 -14.52 20.37 27.72
N GLU A 396 -14.24 21.61 28.10
CA GLU A 396 -15.03 22.76 27.71
C GLU A 396 -14.94 22.99 26.21
N ASP A 397 -13.71 23.06 25.66
CA ASP A 397 -13.46 22.99 24.21
C ASP A 397 -13.34 21.53 23.77
N LYS A 398 -14.36 21.09 23.04
CA LYS A 398 -14.46 19.72 22.52
C LYS A 398 -13.74 19.51 21.19
N ARG A 399 -12.99 20.51 20.68
CA ARG A 399 -12.14 20.33 19.49
C ARG A 399 -11.04 19.30 19.77
N PRO A 400 -10.92 18.28 18.93
CA PRO A 400 -9.95 17.22 19.14
C PRO A 400 -8.50 17.70 19.06
N GLN A 401 -7.61 17.03 19.80
CA GLN A 401 -6.18 17.26 19.85
C GLN A 401 -5.42 15.94 19.71
N LEU A 402 -4.11 15.99 19.44
CA LEU A 402 -3.28 14.79 19.29
C LEU A 402 -3.33 13.86 20.51
N SER A 403 -3.40 14.43 21.72
CA SER A 403 -3.55 13.67 22.97
C SER A 403 -4.86 12.86 23.08
N ASP A 404 -5.85 13.13 22.23
CA ASP A 404 -7.11 12.40 22.21
C ASP A 404 -7.08 11.13 21.36
N LEU A 405 -5.98 10.91 20.60
CA LEU A 405 -5.72 9.65 19.91
C LEU A 405 -5.56 8.55 20.97
N ARG A 406 -6.58 7.69 21.06
CA ARG A 406 -6.66 6.65 22.08
C ARG A 406 -5.58 5.59 21.87
N GLU A 407 -4.93 5.20 22.98
CA GLU A 407 -4.08 4.00 23.09
C GLU A 407 -2.74 4.03 22.32
N SER A 408 -2.33 5.17 21.73
CA SER A 408 -1.02 5.15 21.08
C SER A 408 -0.41 6.52 20.79
N GLY A 409 0.64 6.86 21.52
CA GLY A 409 1.66 7.81 21.04
C GLY A 409 2.29 7.36 19.71
N SER A 410 2.17 6.09 19.34
CA SER A 410 2.67 5.52 18.08
C SER A 410 1.87 5.99 16.85
N ILE A 411 0.53 6.14 16.92
CA ILE A 411 -0.25 6.69 15.80
C ILE A 411 0.29 8.08 15.46
N GLU A 412 0.52 8.92 16.49
CA GLU A 412 1.07 10.24 16.27
C GLU A 412 2.49 10.18 15.69
N GLN A 413 3.33 9.25 16.14
CA GLN A 413 4.72 9.16 15.68
C GLN A 413 4.82 8.69 14.23
N ASP A 414 4.08 7.65 13.86
CA ASP A 414 4.17 6.98 12.56
C ASP A 414 3.46 7.77 11.45
N ALA A 415 2.36 8.47 11.77
CA ALA A 415 1.60 9.24 10.81
C ALA A 415 2.38 10.46 10.28
N ASP A 416 2.26 10.72 8.98
CA ASP A 416 2.78 11.93 8.35
C ASP A 416 1.79 13.10 8.51
N VAL A 417 0.49 12.78 8.47
CA VAL A 417 -0.60 13.75 8.66
C VAL A 417 -1.62 13.18 9.66
N VAL A 418 -2.08 14.01 10.58
CA VAL A 418 -3.19 13.69 11.48
C VAL A 418 -4.27 14.74 11.34
N MET A 419 -5.45 14.32 10.99
CA MET A 419 -6.64 15.14 10.78
C MET A 419 -7.76 14.74 11.73
N PHE A 420 -8.49 15.69 12.22
CA PHE A 420 -9.64 15.46 13.09
C PHE A 420 -10.90 16.03 12.47
N VAL A 421 -11.96 15.25 12.41
CA VAL A 421 -13.28 15.72 12.00
C VAL A 421 -14.03 16.21 13.24
N PHE A 422 -14.49 17.45 13.20
CA PHE A 422 -15.24 18.07 14.25
C PHE A 422 -16.49 18.78 13.69
N ARG A 423 -17.61 18.66 14.40
CA ARG A 423 -18.87 19.35 14.09
C ARG A 423 -19.42 19.95 15.38
N GLU A 424 -19.34 21.27 15.48
CA GLU A 424 -19.83 22.00 16.65
C GLU A 424 -21.36 21.90 16.75
N GLU A 425 -22.06 21.95 15.61
CA GLU A 425 -23.51 21.75 15.50
C GLU A 425 -24.00 20.51 16.25
N TYR A 426 -23.29 19.38 16.13
CA TYR A 426 -23.64 18.12 16.80
C TYR A 426 -23.64 18.20 18.33
N TYR A 427 -22.77 19.00 18.93
CA TYR A 427 -22.75 19.22 20.36
C TYR A 427 -23.79 20.23 20.78
N LYS A 428 -23.95 21.32 20.03
CA LYS A 428 -24.95 22.36 20.31
C LYS A 428 -26.39 21.84 20.19
N GLU A 429 -26.69 20.96 19.27
CA GLU A 429 -28.00 20.30 19.14
C GLU A 429 -28.40 19.56 20.42
N ARG A 430 -27.45 19.00 21.14
CA ARG A 430 -27.67 18.27 22.40
C ARG A 430 -27.78 19.20 23.62
N GLU A 431 -27.37 20.44 23.48
CA GLU A 431 -27.46 21.48 24.50
C GLU A 431 -28.75 22.32 24.40
N LYS A 432 -29.75 21.82 23.63
CA LYS A 432 -31.03 22.52 23.46
C LYS A 432 -31.67 22.82 24.79
N PRO A 433 -31.98 24.14 25.08
CA PRO A 433 -32.63 24.54 26.31
C PRO A 433 -34.04 23.96 26.42
N GLY A 434 -34.54 23.87 27.64
CA GLY A 434 -35.93 23.49 27.89
C GLY A 434 -36.95 24.54 27.38
N ASP A 435 -38.14 24.09 27.00
CA ASP A 435 -39.19 24.93 26.41
C ASP A 435 -39.61 26.14 27.27
N HIS A 436 -39.20 26.15 28.52
CA HIS A 436 -39.50 27.25 29.50
C HIS A 436 -38.42 28.34 29.51
N GLU A 437 -37.28 28.13 28.88
CA GLU A 437 -36.13 29.04 28.90
C GLU A 437 -36.06 29.90 27.63
N LEU A 438 -37.04 30.75 27.37
CA LEU A 438 -37.22 31.47 26.12
C LEU A 438 -36.00 32.29 25.67
N GLU A 439 -35.32 32.99 26.61
CA GLU A 439 -34.10 33.76 26.28
C GLU A 439 -32.96 32.87 25.85
N LYS A 440 -32.70 31.76 26.55
CA LYS A 440 -31.67 30.80 26.17
C LYS A 440 -32.01 30.10 24.85
N MET A 441 -33.31 29.87 24.60
CA MET A 441 -33.76 29.28 23.33
C MET A 441 -33.46 30.20 22.16
N GLY A 442 -33.65 31.51 22.26
CA GLY A 442 -33.32 32.49 21.26
C GLY A 442 -31.82 32.49 20.92
N ILE A 443 -30.98 32.56 21.96
CA ILE A 443 -29.50 32.49 21.80
C ILE A 443 -29.08 31.15 21.13
N TRP A 444 -29.66 30.05 21.58
CA TRP A 444 -29.36 28.73 21.02
C TRP A 444 -29.78 28.63 19.55
N GLN A 445 -30.90 29.20 19.14
CA GLN A 445 -31.37 29.24 17.76
C GLN A 445 -30.40 30.04 16.86
N GLU A 446 -29.97 31.23 17.30
CA GLU A 446 -28.97 32.01 16.54
C GLU A 446 -27.65 31.30 16.40
N GLU A 447 -27.17 30.59 17.44
CA GLU A 447 -25.95 29.79 17.38
C GLU A 447 -26.13 28.61 16.41
N MET A 448 -27.27 27.90 16.44
CA MET A 448 -27.59 26.79 15.56
C MET A 448 -27.65 27.23 14.10
N GLU A 449 -28.26 28.38 13.78
CA GLU A 449 -28.28 28.94 12.42
C GLU A 449 -26.85 29.22 11.92
N ARG A 450 -25.97 29.75 12.77
CA ARG A 450 -24.59 30.03 12.43
C ARG A 450 -23.78 28.76 12.17
N LEU A 451 -24.04 27.68 12.90
CA LEU A 451 -23.30 26.42 12.86
C LEU A 451 -23.89 25.42 11.85
N HIS A 452 -25.12 25.68 11.38
CA HIS A 452 -25.83 24.77 10.50
C HIS A 452 -25.04 24.41 9.25
N GLY A 453 -24.92 23.10 8.99
CA GLY A 453 -24.25 22.58 7.82
C GLY A 453 -22.74 22.83 7.77
N LYS A 454 -22.09 23.19 8.88
CA LYS A 454 -20.64 23.38 8.95
C LYS A 454 -19.93 22.23 9.64
N ALA A 455 -18.77 21.90 9.09
CA ALA A 455 -17.86 20.93 9.67
C ALA A 455 -16.42 21.49 9.61
N GLU A 456 -15.60 21.07 10.53
CA GLU A 456 -14.19 21.41 10.58
C GLU A 456 -13.33 20.17 10.41
N VAL A 457 -12.28 20.28 9.61
CA VAL A 457 -11.16 19.32 9.57
C VAL A 457 -9.95 20.00 10.19
N VAL A 458 -9.63 19.60 11.43
CA VAL A 458 -8.48 20.15 12.17
C VAL A 458 -7.25 19.31 11.83
N ILE A 459 -6.26 19.91 11.18
CA ILE A 459 -4.98 19.29 10.90
C ILE A 459 -4.07 19.51 12.10
N GLY A 460 -3.95 18.48 12.94
CA GLY A 460 -3.18 18.55 14.19
C GLY A 460 -1.71 18.23 13.99
N LYS A 461 -1.36 17.47 12.92
CA LYS A 461 0.02 17.16 12.53
C LYS A 461 0.13 17.13 11.01
N GLN A 462 1.20 17.71 10.49
CA GLN A 462 1.60 17.59 9.08
C GLN A 462 3.12 17.72 8.99
N ARG A 463 3.80 16.67 8.50
CA ARG A 463 5.28 16.68 8.43
C ARG A 463 5.83 17.69 7.43
N HIS A 464 5.14 17.88 6.32
CA HIS A 464 5.60 18.66 5.18
C HIS A 464 4.77 19.93 4.91
N GLY A 465 3.95 20.36 5.88
CA GLY A 465 3.07 21.51 5.71
C GLY A 465 2.59 22.12 7.02
N PRO A 466 1.82 23.20 6.93
CA PRO A 466 1.31 23.91 8.11
C PRO A 466 0.09 23.20 8.71
N ILE A 467 0.03 23.11 10.02
CA ILE A 467 -1.17 22.71 10.77
C ILE A 467 -2.25 23.81 10.66
N GLY A 468 -3.48 23.50 11.04
CA GLY A 468 -4.60 24.46 11.09
C GLY A 468 -5.94 23.80 10.82
N THR A 469 -6.98 24.60 10.63
CA THR A 469 -8.35 24.13 10.42
C THR A 469 -8.80 24.44 9.01
N VAL A 470 -9.52 23.51 8.40
CA VAL A 470 -10.24 23.64 7.13
C VAL A 470 -11.72 23.57 7.44
N GLU A 471 -12.49 24.56 6.98
CA GLU A 471 -13.94 24.56 7.07
C GLU A 471 -14.55 23.92 5.84
N LEU A 472 -15.50 23.02 6.04
CA LEU A 472 -16.24 22.31 5.00
C LEU A 472 -17.75 22.47 5.22
N SER A 473 -18.53 22.34 4.17
CA SER A 473 -19.98 22.13 4.31
C SER A 473 -20.26 20.66 4.65
N PHE A 474 -21.34 20.42 5.40
CA PHE A 474 -21.83 19.10 5.72
C PHE A 474 -23.34 19.01 5.60
N GLU A 475 -23.81 18.18 4.69
CA GLU A 475 -25.23 17.90 4.47
C GLU A 475 -25.60 16.55 5.11
N GLY A 476 -26.18 16.62 6.32
CA GLY A 476 -26.44 15.43 7.14
C GLY A 476 -27.37 14.41 6.49
N GLN A 477 -28.36 14.87 5.70
CA GLN A 477 -29.32 14.00 5.02
C GLN A 477 -28.66 13.09 3.96
N PHE A 478 -27.60 13.58 3.28
CA PHE A 478 -26.85 12.82 2.27
C PHE A 478 -25.51 12.31 2.79
N THR A 479 -25.17 12.67 4.05
CA THR A 479 -23.85 12.38 4.64
C THR A 479 -22.68 12.90 3.79
N ARG A 480 -22.91 14.04 3.10
CA ARG A 480 -22.00 14.65 2.12
C ARG A 480 -21.22 15.80 2.75
N PHE A 481 -19.89 15.74 2.59
CA PHE A 481 -19.01 16.88 2.80
C PHE A 481 -18.75 17.57 1.46
N GLY A 482 -18.67 18.89 1.49
CA GLY A 482 -18.42 19.71 0.30
C GLY A 482 -17.59 20.95 0.61
N ASN A 483 -17.28 21.69 -0.43
CA ASN A 483 -16.63 22.99 -0.28
C ASN A 483 -17.59 24.00 0.35
N LEU A 484 -17.10 24.74 1.36
CA LEU A 484 -17.88 25.82 1.97
C LEU A 484 -17.79 27.07 1.08
N ILE A 485 -18.90 27.48 0.49
CA ILE A 485 -18.96 28.70 -0.32
C ILE A 485 -18.87 29.89 0.62
N LYS A 486 -17.81 30.70 0.51
CA LYS A 486 -17.65 31.92 1.31
C LYS A 486 -18.42 33.08 0.67
N PRO A 487 -19.09 33.94 1.44
CA PRO A 487 -19.96 35.00 0.91
C PRO A 487 -19.33 35.92 -0.15
N TRP A 488 -17.99 36.09 -0.12
CA TRP A 488 -17.26 36.90 -1.10
C TRP A 488 -17.00 36.19 -2.46
N GLN A 489 -17.20 34.89 -2.54
CA GLN A 489 -17.10 34.13 -3.80
C GLN A 489 -18.41 34.16 -4.60
N GLN A 490 -19.57 34.36 -3.94
CA GLN A 490 -20.86 34.53 -4.63
C GLN A 490 -20.93 35.82 -5.43
N SER A 491 -20.24 36.88 -5.02
CA SER A 491 -20.24 38.17 -5.76
C SER A 491 -19.40 38.17 -7.05
N GLN A 492 -18.63 37.12 -7.34
CA GLN A 492 -17.86 37.00 -8.58
C GLN A 492 -18.55 36.09 -9.63
N GLU A 493 -19.44 35.20 -9.21
CA GLU A 493 -20.22 34.35 -10.15
C GLU A 493 -21.46 35.05 -10.69
N ASP A 494 -21.98 36.09 -10.00
CA ASP A 494 -23.11 36.89 -10.46
C ASP A 494 -22.73 38.06 -11.42
N GLU A 495 -21.42 38.23 -11.72
CA GLU A 495 -20.91 39.26 -12.65
C GLU A 495 -20.46 38.72 -14.03
N PHE A 496 -20.76 37.44 -14.38
CA PHE A 496 -20.45 36.90 -15.71
C PHE A 496 -21.69 36.35 -16.42
#